data_151b7802ddec27fd027a8c11e6c0c9ec
#
_entry.id   151b7802ddec27fd027a8c11e6c0c9ec
#
_cell.length_a   1.000
_cell.length_b   1.000
_cell.length_c   1.000
_cell.angle_alpha   90.00
_cell.angle_beta   90.00
_cell.angle_gamma   90.00
#
_symmetry.space_group_name_H-M   'P 1'
#
loop_
_entity.id
_entity.type
_entity.pdbx_description
1 polymer ?
#
loop_
_entity_poly.entity_id
_entity_poly.type
_entity_poly.pdbx_seq_one_letter_code
_entity_poly.pdbx_strand_id
1 'polypeptide(L)'
;METVYTLVPPPGKTSTALWIPVVLVLLISLVGIFFVYKSLSGARGSTFTLSPAGLVIRGDLWGRTIPTAQLRGALARVVDLRAETALAPRRRTAGTGLPGYRSGWWKLENGEKALLYVTTTDRVVHVPTTAGYSLLLSVSEPERFAAQLRELSPAG
;
A
#
# COMPACT_ATOMS: atom_id res chain seq x y z
N MET A 1 -7.56 27.81 -68.95
CA MET A 1 -7.45 28.58 -67.70
C MET A 1 -7.85 27.64 -66.58
N GLU A 2 -6.89 27.26 -65.72
CA GLU A 2 -7.13 26.43 -64.56
C GLU A 2 -7.31 27.37 -63.36
N THR A 3 -8.47 27.30 -62.70
CA THR A 3 -8.81 28.16 -61.56
C THR A 3 -8.74 27.33 -60.28
N VAL A 4 -7.73 27.61 -59.45
CA VAL A 4 -7.55 26.90 -58.16
C VAL A 4 -8.31 27.65 -57.07
N TYR A 5 -9.20 26.95 -56.37
CA TYR A 5 -9.93 27.49 -55.22
C TYR A 5 -9.32 26.93 -53.93
N THR A 6 -9.02 27.82 -52.98
CA THR A 6 -8.49 27.46 -51.66
C THR A 6 -9.62 27.34 -50.65
N LEU A 7 -9.47 26.39 -49.73
CA LEU A 7 -10.42 26.17 -48.64
C LEU A 7 -10.41 27.35 -47.65
N VAL A 8 -11.57 27.87 -47.29
CA VAL A 8 -11.68 28.90 -46.25
C VAL A 8 -11.44 28.24 -44.87
N PRO A 9 -10.44 28.70 -44.09
CA PRO A 9 -10.18 28.09 -42.78
C PRO A 9 -11.37 28.33 -41.81
N PRO A 10 -11.68 27.37 -40.93
CA PRO A 10 -12.74 27.53 -39.96
C PRO A 10 -12.45 28.69 -38.98
N PRO A 11 -13.47 29.39 -38.45
CA PRO A 11 -13.27 30.51 -37.53
C PRO A 11 -12.56 30.01 -36.26
N GLY A 12 -11.53 30.73 -35.82
CA GLY A 12 -10.48 30.36 -34.88
C GLY A 12 -10.87 29.97 -33.44
N LYS A 13 -12.16 29.69 -33.14
CA LYS A 13 -12.63 29.18 -31.84
C LYS A 13 -12.58 27.66 -31.73
N THR A 14 -12.36 26.93 -32.82
CA THR A 14 -12.39 25.46 -32.85
C THR A 14 -11.09 24.83 -32.27
N SER A 15 -9.97 25.54 -32.31
CA SER A 15 -8.69 24.99 -31.89
C SER A 15 -8.55 24.90 -30.35
N THR A 16 -9.13 25.86 -29.61
CA THR A 16 -9.01 25.88 -28.14
C THR A 16 -9.79 24.76 -27.48
N ALA A 17 -10.96 24.38 -28.03
CA ALA A 17 -11.77 23.29 -27.49
C ALA A 17 -11.12 21.91 -27.67
N LEU A 18 -10.26 21.73 -28.68
CA LEU A 18 -9.54 20.49 -28.93
C LEU A 18 -8.41 20.23 -27.91
N TRP A 19 -7.86 21.26 -27.30
CA TRP A 19 -6.78 21.10 -26.31
C TRP A 19 -7.28 20.69 -24.93
N ILE A 20 -8.52 21.00 -24.58
CA ILE A 20 -9.10 20.65 -23.26
C ILE A 20 -9.05 19.13 -23.02
N PRO A 21 -9.57 18.24 -23.91
CA PRO A 21 -9.49 16.81 -23.70
C PRO A 21 -8.05 16.29 -23.68
N VAL A 22 -7.16 16.86 -24.49
CA VAL A 22 -5.75 16.47 -24.51
C VAL A 22 -5.07 16.77 -23.17
N VAL A 23 -5.27 17.98 -22.63
CA VAL A 23 -4.74 18.37 -21.32
C VAL A 23 -5.31 17.49 -20.22
N LEU A 24 -6.62 17.19 -20.26
CA LEU A 24 -7.27 16.32 -19.29
C LEU A 24 -6.67 14.90 -19.29
N VAL A 25 -6.48 14.32 -20.48
CA VAL A 25 -5.85 12.99 -20.64
C VAL A 25 -4.42 13.00 -20.11
N LEU A 26 -3.64 14.04 -20.39
CA LEU A 26 -2.28 14.19 -19.86
C LEU A 26 -2.27 14.27 -18.32
N LEU A 27 -3.16 15.04 -17.72
CA LEU A 27 -3.27 15.14 -16.27
C LEU A 27 -3.64 13.79 -15.63
N ILE A 28 -4.63 13.09 -16.18
CA ILE A 28 -5.02 11.75 -15.70
C ILE A 28 -3.85 10.77 -15.83
N SER A 29 -3.12 10.82 -16.93
CA SER A 29 -1.95 9.97 -17.17
C SER A 29 -0.83 10.25 -16.15
N LEU A 30 -0.54 11.53 -15.87
CA LEU A 30 0.46 11.91 -14.85
C LEU A 30 0.08 11.44 -13.46
N VAL A 31 -1.20 11.57 -13.08
CA VAL A 31 -1.72 11.04 -11.82
C VAL A 31 -1.56 9.51 -11.77
N GLY A 32 -1.91 8.81 -12.85
CA GLY A 32 -1.75 7.36 -12.96
C GLY A 32 -0.29 6.92 -12.80
N ILE A 33 0.63 7.58 -13.49
CA ILE A 33 2.08 7.34 -13.40
C ILE A 33 2.59 7.58 -11.98
N PHE A 34 2.15 8.67 -11.33
CA PHE A 34 2.50 8.97 -9.94
C PHE A 34 2.06 7.84 -8.99
N PHE A 35 0.83 7.34 -9.13
CA PHE A 35 0.33 6.22 -8.30
C PHE A 35 1.11 4.93 -8.54
N VAL A 36 1.43 4.61 -9.81
CA VAL A 36 2.24 3.43 -10.15
C VAL A 36 3.65 3.58 -9.56
N TYR A 37 4.28 4.73 -9.73
CA TYR A 37 5.61 5.00 -9.17
C TYR A 37 5.63 4.85 -7.64
N LYS A 38 4.68 5.44 -6.93
CA LYS A 38 4.56 5.30 -5.47
C LYS A 38 4.32 3.86 -5.02
N SER A 39 3.52 3.10 -5.76
CA SER A 39 3.28 1.68 -5.47
C SER A 39 4.54 0.82 -5.64
N LEU A 40 5.31 1.06 -6.70
CA LEU A 40 6.57 0.35 -6.96
C LEU A 40 7.67 0.75 -5.97
N SER A 41 7.73 2.03 -5.58
CA SER A 41 8.68 2.52 -4.58
C SER A 41 8.43 1.89 -3.21
N GLY A 42 7.17 1.67 -2.83
CA GLY A 42 6.81 0.99 -1.59
C GLY A 42 7.33 -0.44 -1.52
N ALA A 43 7.31 -1.16 -2.64
CA ALA A 43 7.80 -2.55 -2.72
C ALA A 43 9.31 -2.68 -2.44
N ARG A 44 10.09 -1.62 -2.69
CA ARG A 44 11.57 -1.63 -2.55
C ARG A 44 12.08 -0.85 -1.34
N GLY A 45 11.27 -0.02 -0.71
CA GLY A 45 11.73 0.96 0.27
C GLY A 45 10.85 1.12 1.51
N SER A 46 9.93 0.17 1.78
CA SER A 46 9.17 0.23 3.04
C SER A 46 10.08 -0.03 4.23
N THR A 47 10.07 0.88 5.19
CA THR A 47 10.85 0.79 6.43
C THR A 47 9.92 0.73 7.64
N PHE A 48 10.33 -0.09 8.61
CA PHE A 48 9.61 -0.29 9.87
C PHE A 48 10.53 0.16 11.00
N THR A 49 10.19 1.26 11.65
CA THR A 49 10.94 1.77 12.79
C THR A 49 10.15 1.52 14.06
N LEU A 50 10.69 0.67 14.93
CA LEU A 50 10.12 0.37 16.22
C LEU A 50 10.81 1.23 17.29
N SER A 51 10.00 1.89 18.12
CA SER A 51 10.45 2.72 19.23
C SER A 51 9.51 2.58 20.44
N PRO A 52 9.88 3.05 21.63
CA PRO A 52 8.96 3.07 22.78
C PRO A 52 7.66 3.85 22.53
N ALA A 53 7.66 4.81 21.62
CA ALA A 53 6.47 5.59 21.23
C ALA A 53 5.53 4.80 20.31
N GLY A 54 6.02 3.81 19.57
CA GLY A 54 5.24 2.99 18.64
C GLY A 54 5.99 2.51 17.42
N LEU A 55 5.25 1.93 16.51
CA LEU A 55 5.71 1.44 15.22
C LEU A 55 5.43 2.49 14.13
N VAL A 56 6.48 2.94 13.47
CA VAL A 56 6.41 3.85 12.31
C VAL A 56 6.64 3.04 11.04
N ILE A 57 5.67 3.05 10.14
CA ILE A 57 5.74 2.43 8.82
C ILE A 57 5.86 3.54 7.78
N ARG A 58 6.89 3.48 6.94
CA ARG A 58 7.14 4.44 5.85
C ARG A 58 7.45 3.69 4.57
N GLY A 59 7.26 4.35 3.42
CA GLY A 59 7.68 3.85 2.10
C GLY A 59 6.62 3.90 1.03
N ASP A 60 5.33 3.83 1.39
CA ASP A 60 4.23 3.92 0.43
C ASP A 60 3.08 4.84 0.90
N LEU A 61 1.94 4.77 0.19
CA LEU A 61 0.74 5.58 0.49
C LEU A 61 0.03 5.18 1.80
N TRP A 62 0.32 4.00 2.34
CA TRP A 62 -0.36 3.40 3.50
C TRP A 62 0.46 3.54 4.78
N GLY A 63 1.65 4.14 4.67
CA GLY A 63 2.55 4.40 5.80
C GLY A 63 1.86 5.18 6.92
N ARG A 64 2.12 4.78 8.17
CA ARG A 64 1.53 5.39 9.36
C ARG A 64 2.34 5.14 10.60
N THR A 65 2.03 5.91 11.64
CA THR A 65 2.52 5.67 12.98
C THR A 65 1.42 5.00 13.80
N ILE A 66 1.76 3.90 14.47
CA ILE A 66 0.88 3.14 15.34
C ILE A 66 1.46 3.23 16.75
N PRO A 67 0.78 3.92 17.68
CA PRO A 67 1.25 4.04 19.06
C PRO A 67 1.39 2.68 19.74
N THR A 68 2.37 2.53 20.64
CA THR A 68 2.59 1.29 21.42
C THR A 68 1.32 0.83 22.14
N ALA A 69 0.53 1.76 22.68
CA ALA A 69 -0.74 1.45 23.34
C ALA A 69 -1.79 0.77 22.43
N GLN A 70 -1.64 0.89 21.11
CA GLN A 70 -2.52 0.20 20.15
C GLN A 70 -1.97 -1.14 19.69
N LEU A 71 -0.72 -1.45 19.97
CA LEU A 71 -0.09 -2.72 19.59
C LEU A 71 -0.33 -3.76 20.70
N ARG A 72 -0.84 -4.93 20.32
CA ARG A 72 -0.86 -6.09 21.20
C ARG A 72 0.45 -6.87 21.04
N GLY A 73 1.56 -6.27 21.49
CA GLY A 73 2.90 -6.79 21.30
C GLY A 73 3.09 -8.17 21.91
N ALA A 74 2.47 -8.45 23.06
CA ALA A 74 2.47 -9.78 23.70
C ALA A 74 2.00 -10.90 22.75
N LEU A 75 1.10 -10.59 21.80
CA LEU A 75 0.55 -11.53 20.82
C LEU A 75 1.30 -11.49 19.48
N ALA A 76 2.36 -10.69 19.37
CA ALA A 76 3.17 -10.63 18.16
C ALA A 76 3.92 -11.95 17.94
N ARG A 77 3.77 -12.53 16.73
CA ARG A 77 4.39 -13.80 16.36
C ARG A 77 4.71 -13.88 14.87
N VAL A 78 5.65 -14.73 14.53
CA VAL A 78 5.96 -15.07 13.14
C VAL A 78 5.02 -16.19 12.69
N VAL A 79 4.46 -16.04 11.50
CA VAL A 79 3.47 -16.96 10.93
C VAL A 79 3.85 -17.32 9.48
N ASP A 80 3.47 -18.53 9.06
CA ASP A 80 3.43 -18.93 7.65
C ASP A 80 1.97 -18.83 7.16
N LEU A 81 1.71 -17.91 6.26
CA LEU A 81 0.36 -17.68 5.71
C LEU A 81 -0.16 -18.84 4.84
N ARG A 82 0.72 -19.78 4.44
CA ARG A 82 0.34 -21.00 3.74
C ARG A 82 -0.19 -22.07 4.70
N ALA A 83 0.37 -22.11 5.91
CA ALA A 83 -0.05 -23.02 6.97
C ALA A 83 -1.24 -22.44 7.74
N GLU A 84 -1.17 -21.15 8.11
CA GLU A 84 -2.23 -20.44 8.83
C GLU A 84 -3.16 -19.72 7.84
N THR A 85 -3.91 -20.48 7.07
CA THR A 85 -4.79 -19.99 6.01
C THR A 85 -5.83 -18.98 6.49
N ALA A 86 -6.25 -19.03 7.75
CA ALA A 86 -7.17 -18.07 8.36
C ALA A 86 -6.63 -16.62 8.32
N LEU A 87 -5.29 -16.44 8.36
CA LEU A 87 -4.62 -15.15 8.26
C LEU A 87 -4.24 -14.79 6.81
N ALA A 88 -4.52 -15.66 5.85
CA ALA A 88 -4.21 -15.39 4.45
C ALA A 88 -5.03 -14.21 3.90
N PRO A 89 -4.43 -13.33 3.07
CA PRO A 89 -5.14 -12.22 2.46
C PRO A 89 -6.17 -12.70 1.43
N ARG A 90 -7.45 -12.49 1.71
CA ARG A 90 -8.56 -12.89 0.86
C ARG A 90 -8.92 -11.82 -0.17
N ARG A 91 -9.22 -10.60 0.28
CA ARG A 91 -9.71 -9.51 -0.57
C ARG A 91 -9.04 -8.19 -0.23
N ARG A 92 -8.51 -7.53 -1.25
CA ARG A 92 -8.01 -6.17 -1.14
C ARG A 92 -9.18 -5.19 -1.01
N THR A 93 -9.14 -4.32 0.00
CA THR A 93 -10.11 -3.23 0.21
C THR A 93 -9.53 -1.90 -0.28
N ALA A 94 -8.26 -1.61 0.02
CA ALA A 94 -7.55 -0.45 -0.49
C ALA A 94 -6.04 -0.71 -0.40
N GLY A 95 -5.31 -0.76 -1.50
CA GLY A 95 -3.87 -1.08 -1.46
C GLY A 95 -3.31 -1.53 -2.79
N THR A 96 -2.07 -1.98 -2.76
CA THR A 96 -1.32 -2.51 -3.89
C THR A 96 -1.24 -4.04 -3.79
N GLY A 97 -1.52 -4.74 -4.88
CA GLY A 97 -1.32 -6.18 -5.02
C GLY A 97 -0.57 -6.44 -6.31
N LEU A 98 0.72 -6.68 -6.21
CA LEU A 98 1.63 -7.05 -7.31
C LEU A 98 2.19 -8.45 -7.04
N PRO A 99 2.65 -9.18 -8.06
CA PRO A 99 3.41 -10.40 -7.85
C PRO A 99 4.60 -10.14 -6.91
N GLY A 100 4.66 -10.87 -5.78
CA GLY A 100 5.71 -10.69 -4.77
C GLY A 100 5.58 -9.45 -3.87
N TYR A 101 4.49 -8.66 -3.96
CA TYR A 101 4.29 -7.52 -3.05
C TYR A 101 2.81 -7.22 -2.82
N ARG A 102 2.40 -7.19 -1.55
CA ARG A 102 1.06 -6.78 -1.12
C ARG A 102 1.20 -5.72 -0.03
N SER A 103 0.59 -4.54 -0.24
CA SER A 103 0.54 -3.50 0.77
C SER A 103 -0.85 -2.87 0.87
N GLY A 104 -1.10 -2.20 2.01
CA GLY A 104 -2.37 -1.54 2.27
C GLY A 104 -3.40 -2.44 2.95
N TRP A 105 -4.66 -2.11 2.79
CA TRP A 105 -5.77 -2.71 3.52
C TRP A 105 -6.37 -3.91 2.82
N TRP A 106 -6.50 -4.99 3.58
CA TRP A 106 -7.04 -6.26 3.12
C TRP A 106 -8.02 -6.83 4.13
N LYS A 107 -8.93 -7.68 3.68
CA LYS A 107 -9.67 -8.64 4.51
C LYS A 107 -8.95 -9.98 4.43
N LEU A 108 -8.76 -10.60 5.59
CA LEU A 108 -8.20 -11.95 5.74
C LEU A 108 -9.31 -13.00 5.55
N GLU A 109 -8.93 -14.27 5.45
CA GLU A 109 -9.89 -15.38 5.32
C GLU A 109 -10.81 -15.51 6.54
N ASN A 110 -10.30 -15.23 7.74
CA ASN A 110 -11.10 -15.17 8.98
C ASN A 110 -12.05 -13.96 9.05
N GLY A 111 -12.08 -13.08 8.02
CA GLY A 111 -12.90 -11.88 7.98
C GLY A 111 -12.31 -10.66 8.67
N GLU A 112 -11.17 -10.79 9.33
CA GLU A 112 -10.48 -9.70 10.01
C GLU A 112 -9.92 -8.69 9.00
N LYS A 113 -9.90 -7.41 9.37
CA LYS A 113 -9.23 -6.37 8.61
C LYS A 113 -7.74 -6.35 8.95
N ALA A 114 -6.89 -6.24 7.96
CA ALA A 114 -5.44 -6.18 8.17
C ALA A 114 -4.76 -5.13 7.29
N LEU A 115 -3.72 -4.51 7.84
CA LEU A 115 -2.77 -3.70 7.10
C LEU A 115 -1.57 -4.57 6.75
N LEU A 116 -1.36 -4.76 5.45
CA LEU A 116 -0.32 -5.64 4.92
C LEU A 116 0.88 -4.84 4.41
N TYR A 117 2.05 -5.40 4.65
CA TYR A 117 3.32 -5.11 3.97
C TYR A 117 4.05 -6.45 3.80
N VAL A 118 3.60 -7.23 2.81
CA VAL A 118 3.99 -8.63 2.65
C VAL A 118 4.69 -8.84 1.31
N THR A 119 5.92 -9.35 1.37
CA THR A 119 6.74 -9.75 0.22
C THR A 119 6.94 -11.26 0.15
N THR A 120 6.84 -11.97 1.28
CA THR A 120 6.93 -13.43 1.39
C THR A 120 5.70 -13.95 2.13
N THR A 121 5.43 -15.25 2.08
CA THR A 121 4.29 -15.86 2.78
C THR A 121 4.68 -16.73 3.96
N ASP A 122 5.95 -17.08 4.06
CA ASP A 122 6.48 -18.08 4.99
C ASP A 122 6.95 -17.51 6.34
N ARG A 123 7.40 -16.25 6.36
CA ARG A 123 7.95 -15.61 7.59
C ARG A 123 7.39 -14.20 7.76
N VAL A 124 6.11 -14.12 8.08
CA VAL A 124 5.37 -12.87 8.22
C VAL A 124 5.14 -12.60 9.71
N VAL A 125 5.44 -11.39 10.18
CA VAL A 125 5.10 -11.00 11.55
C VAL A 125 3.63 -10.58 11.60
N HIS A 126 2.85 -11.30 12.38
CA HIS A 126 1.46 -10.96 12.71
C HIS A 126 1.44 -10.19 14.04
N VAL A 127 0.83 -9.00 14.03
CA VAL A 127 0.67 -8.16 15.22
C VAL A 127 -0.77 -7.71 15.30
N PRO A 128 -1.57 -8.26 16.21
CA PRO A 128 -2.91 -7.73 16.48
C PRO A 128 -2.84 -6.32 17.08
N THR A 129 -3.89 -5.52 16.84
CA THR A 129 -4.02 -4.19 17.45
C THR A 129 -5.33 -4.06 18.21
N THR A 130 -5.41 -3.07 19.08
CA THR A 130 -6.67 -2.67 19.76
C THR A 130 -7.58 -1.82 18.87
N ALA A 131 -7.08 -1.41 17.68
CA ALA A 131 -7.79 -0.53 16.74
C ALA A 131 -8.70 -1.30 15.76
N GLY A 132 -8.96 -2.60 15.98
CA GLY A 132 -9.85 -3.42 15.17
C GLY A 132 -9.26 -3.91 13.85
N TYR A 133 -7.94 -4.00 13.77
CA TYR A 133 -7.22 -4.60 12.64
C TYR A 133 -5.91 -5.22 13.10
N SER A 134 -5.36 -6.12 12.28
CA SER A 134 -4.02 -6.68 12.50
C SER A 134 -3.00 -6.13 11.51
N LEU A 135 -1.73 -6.29 11.84
CA LEU A 135 -0.60 -6.02 10.93
C LEU A 135 -0.02 -7.34 10.44
N LEU A 136 0.31 -7.40 9.15
CA LEU A 136 1.08 -8.49 8.55
C LEU A 136 2.29 -7.88 7.84
N LEU A 137 3.49 -8.11 8.39
CA LEU A 137 4.71 -7.43 8.00
C LEU A 137 5.80 -8.44 7.62
N SER A 138 6.35 -8.33 6.40
CA SER A 138 7.58 -9.01 6.02
C SER A 138 8.77 -8.12 6.37
N VAL A 139 9.45 -8.43 7.46
CA VAL A 139 10.65 -7.72 7.94
C VAL A 139 11.87 -8.61 7.77
N SER A 140 13.07 -8.03 7.73
CA SER A 140 14.33 -8.76 7.53
C SER A 140 14.64 -9.74 8.66
N GLU A 141 14.33 -9.38 9.92
CA GLU A 141 14.56 -10.18 11.12
C GLU A 141 13.26 -10.39 11.90
N PRO A 142 12.33 -11.24 11.41
CA PRO A 142 10.96 -11.30 11.93
C PRO A 142 10.89 -11.77 13.39
N GLU A 143 11.72 -12.71 13.81
CA GLU A 143 11.75 -13.21 15.18
C GLU A 143 12.24 -12.13 16.16
N ARG A 144 13.30 -11.41 15.80
CA ARG A 144 13.83 -10.30 16.59
C ARG A 144 12.82 -9.16 16.69
N PHE A 145 12.19 -8.82 15.58
CA PHE A 145 11.16 -7.79 15.54
C PHE A 145 9.97 -8.15 16.43
N ALA A 146 9.49 -9.40 16.37
CA ALA A 146 8.41 -9.88 17.23
C ALA A 146 8.81 -9.89 18.70
N ALA A 147 10.07 -10.24 19.03
CA ALA A 147 10.59 -10.20 20.39
C ALA A 147 10.61 -8.77 20.96
N GLN A 148 11.13 -7.81 20.18
CA GLN A 148 11.14 -6.40 20.58
C GLN A 148 9.71 -5.83 20.78
N LEU A 149 8.74 -6.23 19.95
CA LEU A 149 7.35 -5.84 20.14
C LEU A 149 6.78 -6.35 21.45
N ARG A 150 7.10 -7.60 21.84
CA ARG A 150 6.66 -8.17 23.14
C ARG A 150 7.27 -7.42 24.32
N GLU A 151 8.53 -6.99 24.22
CA GLU A 151 9.20 -6.22 25.27
C GLU A 151 8.60 -4.81 25.42
N LEU A 152 8.26 -4.14 24.29
CA LEU A 152 7.71 -2.80 24.31
C LEU A 152 6.24 -2.72 24.70
N SER A 153 5.46 -3.76 24.43
CA SER A 153 4.03 -3.83 24.72
C SER A 153 3.66 -5.18 25.38
N PRO A 154 4.11 -5.42 26.63
CA PRO A 154 3.87 -6.69 27.33
C PRO A 154 2.42 -6.87 27.79
N ALA A 155 1.66 -5.79 27.95
CA ALA A 155 0.25 -5.80 28.32
C ALA A 155 -0.62 -5.60 27.09
N GLY A 156 -1.22 -6.65 26.57
CA GLY A 156 -2.19 -6.63 25.49
C GLY A 156 -3.50 -7.31 25.90
#